data_eaaab5f1d9b5aa1ca111468302fc1d4f
#
_entry.id   eaaab5f1d9b5aa1ca111468302fc1d4f
#
_cell.length_a   1.000
_cell.length_b   1.000
_cell.length_c   1.000
_cell.angle_alpha   90.00
_cell.angle_beta   90.00
_cell.angle_gamma   90.00
#
_symmetry.space_group_name_H-M   'P 1'
#
loop_
_entity.id
_entity.type
_entity.pdbx_description
1 polymer ?
#
loop_
_entity_poly.entity_id
_entity_poly.type
_entity_poly.pdbx_seq_one_letter_code
_entity_poly.pdbx_strand_id
1 'polypeptide(L)'
;LLQEGKVYYFSNGTLKTANKSFSGVKHDYEITFGGQTTIEEADDDGVITTGASCDYVAIDRLESVDVGAMTDVLAVVKGFSDCQELTSKQGKTLFKRDLTLVDQSKVEVRFTAWGNKAKEDDAQWAGCPVVQIAKAKVSEWNGRSPGQVGATRLAAMPEGGATPAAPEAA
;
A
#
# COMPACT_ATOMS: atom_id res chain seq x y z
N LEU A 1 12.88 19.88 1.48
CA LEU A 1 12.51 18.47 1.56
C LEU A 1 11.04 18.33 1.20
N LEU A 2 10.70 17.36 0.34
CA LEU A 2 9.33 17.10 -0.05
C LEU A 2 8.51 16.60 1.15
N GLN A 3 7.26 17.04 1.24
CA GLN A 3 6.30 16.62 2.26
C GLN A 3 5.13 15.91 1.57
N GLU A 4 4.71 14.79 2.12
CA GLU A 4 3.54 14.06 1.63
C GLU A 4 2.27 14.91 1.80
N GLY A 5 1.40 14.92 0.78
CA GLY A 5 0.17 15.70 0.79
C GLY A 5 0.31 17.15 0.30
N LYS A 6 1.50 17.59 -0.09
CA LYS A 6 1.72 18.90 -0.69
C LYS A 6 1.94 18.82 -2.20
N VAL A 7 1.55 19.87 -2.91
CA VAL A 7 1.75 20.02 -4.35
C VAL A 7 3.06 20.75 -4.63
N TYR A 8 3.79 20.31 -5.66
CA TYR A 8 5.07 20.88 -6.04
C TYR A 8 5.18 21.01 -7.56
N TYR A 9 5.80 22.10 -8.02
CA TYR A 9 6.29 22.22 -9.38
C TYR A 9 7.69 21.62 -9.48
N PHE A 10 7.87 20.77 -10.48
CA PHE A 10 9.19 20.20 -10.82
C PHE A 10 9.61 20.69 -12.20
N SER A 11 10.79 21.27 -12.31
CA SER A 11 11.35 21.75 -13.58
C SER A 11 12.70 21.13 -13.85
N ASN A 12 13.06 21.02 -15.13
CA ASN A 12 14.36 20.49 -15.58
C ASN A 12 14.63 19.04 -15.16
N GLY A 13 13.58 18.21 -15.13
CA GLY A 13 13.73 16.76 -15.00
C GLY A 13 14.05 16.10 -16.34
N THR A 14 14.82 15.02 -16.32
CA THR A 14 15.13 14.21 -17.52
C THR A 14 14.14 13.05 -17.61
N LEU A 15 13.41 12.98 -18.73
CA LEU A 15 12.51 11.86 -19.02
C LEU A 15 13.29 10.67 -19.58
N LYS A 16 13.04 9.48 -19.06
CA LYS A 16 13.61 8.23 -19.56
C LYS A 16 12.61 7.07 -19.46
N THR A 17 12.86 5.99 -20.18
CA THR A 17 12.05 4.78 -20.10
C THR A 17 12.10 4.19 -18.70
N ALA A 18 10.93 3.88 -18.14
CA ALA A 18 10.82 3.34 -16.79
C ALA A 18 11.36 1.90 -16.72
N ASN A 19 12.10 1.61 -15.63
CA ASN A 19 12.52 0.26 -15.34
C ASN A 19 11.39 -0.48 -14.60
N LYS A 20 10.53 -1.18 -15.34
CA LYS A 20 9.35 -1.88 -14.81
C LYS A 20 9.68 -2.96 -13.77
N SER A 21 10.93 -3.43 -13.70
CA SER A 21 11.35 -4.42 -12.70
C SER A 21 11.48 -3.82 -11.29
N PHE A 22 11.68 -2.51 -11.19
CA PHE A 22 11.86 -1.80 -9.93
C PHE A 22 10.74 -0.78 -9.65
N SER A 23 10.01 -0.35 -10.69
CA SER A 23 8.93 0.60 -10.56
C SER A 23 7.60 -0.13 -10.29
N GLY A 24 6.96 0.16 -9.16
CA GLY A 24 5.59 -0.27 -8.90
C GLY A 24 4.51 0.51 -9.67
N VAL A 25 4.93 1.43 -10.55
CA VAL A 25 4.03 2.30 -11.33
C VAL A 25 3.89 1.75 -12.75
N LYS A 26 2.66 1.65 -13.25
CA LYS A 26 2.33 1.13 -14.59
C LYS A 26 2.51 2.20 -15.69
N HIS A 27 3.59 2.99 -15.67
CA HIS A 27 3.87 4.00 -16.68
C HIS A 27 5.13 3.63 -17.47
N ASP A 28 5.18 3.99 -18.75
CA ASP A 28 6.32 3.64 -19.62
C ASP A 28 7.53 4.55 -19.41
N TYR A 29 7.34 5.68 -18.74
CA TYR A 29 8.40 6.67 -18.51
C TYR A 29 8.56 6.97 -17.04
N GLU A 30 9.78 7.31 -16.64
CA GLU A 30 10.16 7.85 -15.34
C GLU A 30 10.90 9.17 -15.52
N ILE A 31 10.80 10.06 -14.54
CA ILE A 31 11.50 11.33 -14.52
C ILE A 31 12.66 11.22 -13.53
N THR A 32 13.87 11.51 -14.00
CA THR A 32 15.05 11.57 -13.13
C THR A 32 15.35 13.03 -12.81
N PHE A 33 15.53 13.32 -11.55
CA PHE A 33 15.94 14.64 -11.07
C PHE A 33 17.44 14.68 -10.89
N GLY A 34 18.07 15.78 -11.33
CA GLY A 34 19.51 16.01 -11.25
C GLY A 34 19.82 17.37 -10.63
N GLY A 35 21.09 17.78 -10.67
CA GLY A 35 21.54 19.04 -10.08
C GLY A 35 20.95 20.31 -10.69
N GLN A 36 20.31 20.21 -11.86
CA GLN A 36 19.63 21.32 -12.54
C GLN A 36 18.11 21.35 -12.26
N THR A 37 17.60 20.36 -11.56
CA THR A 37 16.16 20.28 -11.23
C THR A 37 15.82 21.32 -10.18
N THR A 38 14.78 22.10 -10.42
CA THR A 38 14.18 22.98 -9.42
C THR A 38 12.89 22.36 -8.92
N ILE A 39 12.65 22.49 -7.61
CA ILE A 39 11.45 22.00 -6.92
C ILE A 39 10.90 23.18 -6.11
N GLU A 40 9.68 23.58 -6.43
CA GLU A 40 9.01 24.71 -5.79
C GLU A 40 7.67 24.23 -5.23
N GLU A 41 7.32 24.64 -4.01
CA GLU A 41 6.01 24.35 -3.44
C GLU A 41 4.95 25.15 -4.20
N ALA A 42 3.88 24.49 -4.59
CA ALA A 42 2.75 25.08 -5.30
C ALA A 42 1.55 25.20 -4.38
N ASP A 43 0.69 26.16 -4.65
CA ASP A 43 -0.62 26.22 -4.00
C ASP A 43 -1.47 25.02 -4.43
N ASP A 44 -2.10 24.36 -3.48
CA ASP A 44 -3.02 23.26 -3.76
C ASP A 44 -4.38 23.84 -4.19
N ASP A 45 -4.66 23.82 -5.48
CA ASP A 45 -5.93 24.23 -6.06
C ASP A 45 -7.01 23.12 -6.03
N GLY A 46 -6.69 21.97 -5.42
CA GLY A 46 -7.58 20.82 -5.30
C GLY A 46 -7.78 20.04 -6.60
N VAL A 47 -7.10 20.41 -7.69
CA VAL A 47 -7.17 19.69 -8.98
C VAL A 47 -6.39 18.37 -8.91
N ILE A 48 -5.29 18.37 -8.16
CA ILE A 48 -4.49 17.15 -7.94
C ILE A 48 -5.04 16.45 -6.69
N THR A 49 -5.86 15.44 -6.91
CA THR A 49 -6.30 14.58 -5.81
C THR A 49 -5.14 13.73 -5.32
N THR A 50 -4.83 13.82 -4.03
CA THR A 50 -3.77 13.02 -3.36
C THR A 50 -4.10 11.53 -3.28
N GLY A 51 -5.29 11.12 -3.74
CA GLY A 51 -5.67 9.74 -3.89
C GLY A 51 -4.82 9.07 -4.98
N ALA A 52 -3.88 8.23 -4.58
CA ALA A 52 -3.31 7.28 -5.53
C ALA A 52 -4.49 6.54 -6.17
N SER A 53 -4.55 6.52 -7.51
CA SER A 53 -5.47 5.64 -8.23
C SER A 53 -5.11 4.21 -7.82
N CYS A 54 -5.88 3.64 -6.91
CA CYS A 54 -5.71 2.28 -6.45
C CYS A 54 -6.67 1.40 -7.25
N ASP A 55 -6.10 0.46 -7.99
CA ASP A 55 -6.86 -0.61 -8.64
C ASP A 55 -7.11 -1.72 -7.61
N TYR A 56 -8.15 -1.56 -6.79
CA TYR A 56 -8.43 -2.54 -5.75
C TYR A 56 -8.87 -3.88 -6.34
N VAL A 57 -8.23 -4.93 -5.85
CA VAL A 57 -8.61 -6.32 -6.13
C VAL A 57 -9.42 -6.84 -4.94
N ALA A 58 -10.59 -7.40 -5.20
CA ALA A 58 -11.40 -8.03 -4.16
C ALA A 58 -10.69 -9.27 -3.62
N ILE A 59 -10.89 -9.54 -2.31
CA ILE A 59 -10.17 -10.61 -1.60
C ILE A 59 -10.45 -11.99 -2.22
N ASP A 60 -11.68 -12.25 -2.65
CA ASP A 60 -12.05 -13.51 -3.33
C ASP A 60 -11.35 -13.70 -4.69
N ARG A 61 -10.89 -12.61 -5.30
CA ARG A 61 -10.16 -12.64 -6.58
C ARG A 61 -8.64 -12.71 -6.42
N LEU A 62 -8.12 -12.61 -5.23
CA LEU A 62 -6.67 -12.73 -4.98
C LEU A 62 -6.09 -14.07 -5.43
N GLU A 63 -6.92 -15.12 -5.49
CA GLU A 63 -6.50 -16.43 -6.01
C GLU A 63 -6.15 -16.41 -7.51
N SER A 64 -6.69 -15.47 -8.27
CA SER A 64 -6.37 -15.29 -9.69
C SER A 64 -5.17 -14.37 -9.95
N VAL A 65 -4.67 -13.70 -8.93
CA VAL A 65 -3.48 -12.83 -9.03
C VAL A 65 -2.21 -13.67 -8.93
N ASP A 66 -1.24 -13.40 -9.79
CA ASP A 66 0.02 -14.14 -9.79
C ASP A 66 0.81 -13.96 -8.48
N VAL A 67 1.38 -15.06 -7.98
CA VAL A 67 2.28 -15.01 -6.82
C VAL A 67 3.48 -14.12 -7.13
N GLY A 68 3.75 -13.18 -6.24
CA GLY A 68 4.79 -12.17 -6.43
C GLY A 68 4.32 -10.88 -7.08
N ALA A 69 3.10 -10.83 -7.64
CA ALA A 69 2.52 -9.60 -8.16
C ALA A 69 2.16 -8.62 -7.04
N MET A 70 2.14 -7.35 -7.40
CA MET A 70 1.71 -6.26 -6.52
C MET A 70 0.23 -5.98 -6.75
N THR A 71 -0.53 -5.85 -5.67
CA THR A 71 -1.97 -5.58 -5.70
C THR A 71 -2.35 -4.53 -4.67
N ASP A 72 -3.45 -3.84 -4.92
CA ASP A 72 -4.06 -2.91 -3.99
C ASP A 72 -5.32 -3.57 -3.40
N VAL A 73 -5.53 -3.45 -2.10
CA VAL A 73 -6.67 -4.05 -1.39
C VAL A 73 -7.32 -3.01 -0.49
N LEU A 74 -8.65 -2.97 -0.50
CA LEU A 74 -9.45 -2.20 0.45
C LEU A 74 -10.23 -3.21 1.30
N ALA A 75 -10.05 -3.18 2.61
CA ALA A 75 -10.63 -4.17 3.50
C ALA A 75 -10.87 -3.61 4.90
N VAL A 76 -11.62 -4.36 5.69
CA VAL A 76 -11.84 -4.13 7.12
C VAL A 76 -10.90 -5.04 7.91
N VAL A 77 -10.27 -4.53 8.94
CA VAL A 77 -9.51 -5.34 9.90
C VAL A 77 -10.50 -6.05 10.83
N LYS A 78 -10.68 -7.34 10.65
CA LYS A 78 -11.53 -8.17 11.51
C LYS A 78 -10.84 -8.56 12.82
N GLY A 79 -9.51 -8.70 12.78
CA GLY A 79 -8.70 -9.08 13.92
C GLY A 79 -7.22 -8.87 13.65
N PHE A 80 -6.43 -8.88 14.71
CA PHE A 80 -4.98 -8.72 14.63
C PHE A 80 -4.28 -9.53 15.72
N SER A 81 -3.01 -9.88 15.48
CA SER A 81 -2.14 -10.52 16.47
C SER A 81 -1.32 -9.50 17.24
N ASP A 82 -0.72 -9.92 18.35
CA ASP A 82 0.32 -9.15 19.00
C ASP A 82 1.52 -8.91 18.06
N CYS A 83 2.25 -7.81 18.31
CA CYS A 83 3.49 -7.55 17.60
C CYS A 83 4.55 -8.57 18.05
N GLN A 84 5.06 -9.36 17.12
CA GLN A 84 6.10 -10.36 17.37
C GLN A 84 7.47 -9.81 16.99
N GLU A 85 8.43 -10.00 17.87
CA GLU A 85 9.84 -9.75 17.58
C GLU A 85 10.51 -11.03 17.09
N LEU A 86 11.17 -10.96 15.93
CA LEU A 86 11.84 -12.07 15.29
C LEU A 86 13.30 -11.70 15.00
N THR A 87 14.21 -12.66 15.17
CA THR A 87 15.60 -12.47 14.76
C THR A 87 15.83 -13.16 13.41
N SER A 88 16.25 -12.40 12.41
CA SER A 88 16.61 -12.94 11.10
C SER A 88 17.87 -13.82 11.19
N LYS A 89 18.11 -14.67 10.20
CA LYS A 89 19.34 -15.49 10.08
C LYS A 89 20.63 -14.67 10.10
N GLN A 90 20.53 -13.37 9.79
CA GLN A 90 21.64 -12.41 9.79
C GLN A 90 21.76 -11.64 11.12
N GLY A 91 21.04 -12.04 12.16
CA GLY A 91 21.05 -11.39 13.48
C GLY A 91 20.28 -10.06 13.55
N LYS A 92 19.54 -9.69 12.50
CA LYS A 92 18.73 -8.46 12.48
C LYS A 92 17.39 -8.68 13.15
N THR A 93 17.02 -7.81 14.08
CA THR A 93 15.69 -7.78 14.69
C THR A 93 14.64 -7.29 13.69
N LEU A 94 13.58 -8.08 13.54
CA LEU A 94 12.43 -7.80 12.70
C LEU A 94 11.17 -7.81 13.56
N PHE A 95 10.21 -6.95 13.22
CA PHE A 95 8.92 -6.91 13.87
C PHE A 95 7.85 -7.32 12.86
N LYS A 96 6.94 -8.18 13.31
CA LYS A 96 5.88 -8.76 12.52
C LYS A 96 4.56 -8.68 13.29
N ARG A 97 3.47 -8.38 12.56
CA ARG A 97 2.09 -8.48 13.05
C ARG A 97 1.21 -9.01 11.93
N ASP A 98 0.35 -9.96 12.25
CA ASP A 98 -0.63 -10.48 11.30
C ASP A 98 -1.98 -9.81 11.53
N LEU A 99 -2.61 -9.33 10.46
CA LEU A 99 -3.95 -8.78 10.43
C LEU A 99 -4.85 -9.75 9.65
N THR A 100 -6.06 -9.99 10.15
CA THR A 100 -7.11 -10.69 9.42
C THR A 100 -7.99 -9.66 8.75
N LEU A 101 -8.02 -9.67 7.43
CA LEU A 101 -8.75 -8.73 6.60
C LEU A 101 -9.97 -9.39 5.98
N VAL A 102 -11.04 -8.63 5.85
CA VAL A 102 -12.28 -9.04 5.17
C VAL A 102 -12.79 -7.87 4.32
N ASP A 103 -13.34 -8.17 3.17
CA ASP A 103 -14.00 -7.20 2.30
C ASP A 103 -15.47 -7.59 2.03
N GLN A 104 -16.07 -6.97 1.01
CA GLN A 104 -17.46 -7.21 0.63
C GLN A 104 -17.72 -8.66 0.15
N SER A 105 -16.68 -9.37 -0.31
CA SER A 105 -16.79 -10.80 -0.70
C SER A 105 -17.02 -11.72 0.50
N LYS A 106 -16.83 -11.22 1.73
CA LYS A 106 -16.88 -11.97 3.00
C LYS A 106 -15.81 -13.06 3.12
N VAL A 107 -14.83 -13.07 2.20
CA VAL A 107 -13.66 -13.93 2.28
C VAL A 107 -12.63 -13.28 3.19
N GLU A 108 -11.97 -14.06 4.02
CA GLU A 108 -10.93 -13.61 4.93
C GLU A 108 -9.55 -13.89 4.33
N VAL A 109 -8.65 -12.93 4.48
CA VAL A 109 -7.25 -13.10 4.11
C VAL A 109 -6.34 -12.60 5.21
N ARG A 110 -5.19 -13.23 5.38
CA ARG A 110 -4.16 -12.76 6.30
C ARG A 110 -3.22 -11.79 5.59
N PHE A 111 -3.02 -10.64 6.20
CA PHE A 111 -2.02 -9.67 5.81
C PHE A 111 -0.94 -9.57 6.90
N THR A 112 0.33 -9.63 6.51
CA THR A 112 1.44 -9.50 7.45
C THR A 112 2.07 -8.12 7.33
N ALA A 113 1.97 -7.33 8.38
CA ALA A 113 2.67 -6.07 8.53
C ALA A 113 4.09 -6.30 9.10
N TRP A 114 5.07 -5.57 8.60
CA TRP A 114 6.47 -5.66 9.01
C TRP A 114 7.04 -4.32 9.47
N GLY A 115 8.08 -4.37 10.29
CA GLY A 115 8.82 -3.19 10.73
C GLY A 115 7.99 -2.23 11.56
N ASN A 116 8.03 -0.93 11.24
CA ASN A 116 7.33 0.09 12.01
C ASN A 116 5.81 -0.08 11.99
N LYS A 117 5.25 -0.55 10.88
CA LYS A 117 3.81 -0.82 10.77
C LYS A 117 3.35 -1.94 11.71
N ALA A 118 4.20 -2.93 11.97
CA ALA A 118 3.89 -3.97 12.95
C ALA A 118 3.89 -3.46 14.39
N LYS A 119 4.63 -2.38 14.67
CA LYS A 119 4.76 -1.76 15.99
C LYS A 119 3.69 -0.73 16.32
N GLU A 120 2.84 -0.37 15.35
CA GLU A 120 1.77 0.58 15.60
C GLU A 120 0.87 0.12 16.73
N ASP A 121 0.31 1.11 17.46
CA ASP A 121 -0.54 0.89 18.62
C ASP A 121 -1.74 -0.01 18.27
N ASP A 122 -2.08 -0.92 19.14
CA ASP A 122 -3.24 -1.81 19.01
C ASP A 122 -4.56 -1.03 18.83
N ALA A 123 -4.62 0.18 19.37
CA ALA A 123 -5.76 1.07 19.21
C ALA A 123 -6.06 1.41 17.74
N GLN A 124 -5.06 1.40 16.85
CA GLN A 124 -5.28 1.64 15.42
C GLN A 124 -6.02 0.48 14.73
N TRP A 125 -5.91 -0.72 15.27
CA TRP A 125 -6.48 -1.93 14.71
C TRP A 125 -7.78 -2.35 15.40
N ALA A 126 -8.03 -1.80 16.59
CA ALA A 126 -9.25 -2.03 17.33
C ALA A 126 -10.44 -1.33 16.66
N GLY A 127 -11.66 -1.86 16.84
CA GLY A 127 -12.87 -1.25 16.28
C GLY A 127 -13.14 -1.56 14.80
N CYS A 128 -12.45 -2.54 14.23
CA CYS A 128 -12.62 -2.96 12.85
C CYS A 128 -12.42 -1.83 11.81
N PRO A 129 -11.28 -1.12 11.82
CA PRO A 129 -11.06 -0.02 10.90
C PRO A 129 -11.04 -0.49 9.44
N VAL A 130 -11.49 0.38 8.54
CA VAL A 130 -11.26 0.21 7.10
C VAL A 130 -9.82 0.58 6.80
N VAL A 131 -9.11 -0.30 6.11
CA VAL A 131 -7.71 -0.10 5.73
C VAL A 131 -7.54 -0.16 4.23
N GLN A 132 -6.74 0.76 3.73
CA GLN A 132 -6.25 0.77 2.36
C GLN A 132 -4.82 0.21 2.34
N ILE A 133 -4.61 -0.81 1.56
CA ILE A 133 -3.30 -1.43 1.36
C ILE A 133 -2.93 -1.25 -0.09
N ALA A 134 -1.89 -0.47 -0.37
CA ALA A 134 -1.40 -0.25 -1.72
C ALA A 134 -0.05 -0.95 -1.92
N LYS A 135 0.11 -1.57 -3.08
CA LYS A 135 1.33 -2.27 -3.50
C LYS A 135 1.71 -3.43 -2.55
N ALA A 136 0.71 -4.17 -2.09
CA ALA A 136 0.95 -5.41 -1.36
C ALA A 136 1.40 -6.52 -2.31
N LYS A 137 2.43 -7.26 -1.92
CA LYS A 137 2.89 -8.41 -2.67
C LYS A 137 2.05 -9.63 -2.33
N VAL A 138 1.50 -10.29 -3.33
CA VAL A 138 0.81 -11.57 -3.16
C VAL A 138 1.85 -12.66 -2.88
N SER A 139 1.70 -13.38 -1.77
CA SER A 139 2.56 -14.49 -1.39
C SER A 139 1.73 -15.77 -1.21
N GLU A 140 2.34 -16.91 -1.48
CA GLU A 140 1.72 -18.22 -1.26
C GLU A 140 2.14 -18.76 0.10
N TRP A 141 1.21 -18.74 1.05
CA TRP A 141 1.38 -19.39 2.34
C TRP A 141 0.00 -19.82 2.86
N ASN A 142 -0.30 -21.12 2.84
CA ASN A 142 -1.62 -21.67 3.24
C ASN A 142 -2.83 -20.97 2.58
N GLY A 143 -2.80 -20.80 1.28
CA GLY A 143 -3.69 -19.94 0.52
C GLY A 143 -3.00 -18.61 0.18
N ARG A 144 -3.44 -17.95 -0.89
CA ARG A 144 -2.86 -16.67 -1.33
C ARG A 144 -3.22 -15.58 -0.33
N SER A 145 -2.21 -14.87 0.16
CA SER A 145 -2.38 -13.76 1.10
C SER A 145 -1.56 -12.57 0.65
N PRO A 146 -2.13 -11.36 0.63
CA PRO A 146 -1.33 -10.16 0.42
C PRO A 146 -0.36 -9.99 1.59
N GLY A 147 0.93 -9.79 1.28
CA GLY A 147 1.98 -9.51 2.25
C GLY A 147 2.57 -8.13 2.05
N GLN A 148 3.06 -7.51 3.12
CA GLN A 148 3.74 -6.21 3.02
C GLN A 148 5.15 -6.38 2.46
N VAL A 149 5.47 -5.60 1.43
CA VAL A 149 6.84 -5.37 0.93
C VAL A 149 7.22 -3.93 1.21
N GLY A 150 8.51 -3.58 1.28
CA GLY A 150 9.02 -2.29 1.75
C GLY A 150 8.38 -1.01 1.18
N ALA A 151 7.70 -1.08 0.03
CA ALA A 151 6.98 0.03 -0.58
C ALA A 151 5.45 0.00 -0.34
N THR A 152 4.94 -0.93 0.46
CA THR A 152 3.50 -1.07 0.73
C THR A 152 3.03 0.06 1.62
N ARG A 153 2.01 0.77 1.18
CA ARG A 153 1.32 1.79 1.97
C ARG A 153 0.14 1.11 2.67
N LEU A 154 0.16 1.07 3.98
CA LEU A 154 -0.94 0.65 4.84
C LEU A 154 -1.46 1.88 5.58
N ALA A 155 -2.69 2.27 5.32
CA ALA A 155 -3.33 3.40 5.98
C ALA A 155 -4.73 3.01 6.47
N ALA A 156 -5.05 3.30 7.73
CA ALA A 156 -6.42 3.29 8.20
C ALA A 156 -7.16 4.49 7.60
N MET A 157 -8.36 4.27 7.10
CA MET A 157 -9.19 5.35 6.59
C MET A 157 -9.92 6.02 7.77
N PRO A 158 -10.01 7.36 7.80
CA PRO A 158 -10.80 8.05 8.82
C PRO A 158 -12.27 7.63 8.72
N GLU A 159 -12.94 7.54 9.86
CA GLU A 159 -14.39 7.30 9.91
C GLU A 159 -15.13 8.38 9.09
N GLY A 160 -15.92 7.94 8.10
CA GLY A 160 -16.65 8.82 7.20
C GLY A 160 -16.05 9.02 5.81
N GLY A 161 -14.91 8.41 5.50
CA GLY A 161 -14.39 8.36 4.13
C GLY A 161 -15.33 7.51 3.25
N ALA A 162 -15.78 8.10 2.12
CA ALA A 162 -16.60 7.37 1.17
C ALA A 162 -15.89 6.09 0.73
N THR A 163 -16.51 4.95 0.95
CA THR A 163 -16.05 3.67 0.39
C THR A 163 -16.01 3.84 -1.13
N PRO A 164 -14.85 3.74 -1.80
CA PRO A 164 -14.84 3.77 -3.24
C PRO A 164 -15.72 2.64 -3.76
N ALA A 165 -16.61 2.96 -4.69
CA ALA A 165 -17.48 1.99 -5.32
C ALA A 165 -16.63 0.86 -5.91
N ALA A 166 -17.05 -0.38 -5.68
CA ALA A 166 -16.44 -1.53 -6.33
C ALA A 166 -16.50 -1.32 -7.85
N PRO A 167 -15.45 -1.70 -8.62
CA PRO A 167 -15.52 -1.66 -10.05
C PRO A 167 -16.69 -2.53 -10.51
N GLU A 168 -17.65 -1.92 -11.21
CA GLU A 168 -18.73 -2.67 -11.88
C GLU A 168 -18.07 -3.71 -12.80
N ALA A 169 -18.51 -4.94 -12.63
CA ALA A 169 -18.09 -6.04 -13.51
C ALA A 169 -18.58 -5.77 -14.92
N ALA A 170 -17.66 -5.56 -15.86
CA ALA A 170 -17.91 -5.60 -17.30
C ALA A 170 -17.74 -7.04 -17.79
#